data_9f002f8b6c795a66d8db0305af45f1cd
#
_entry.id   9f002f8b6c795a66d8db0305af45f1cd
#
_cell.length_a   1.000
_cell.length_b   1.000
_cell.length_c   1.000
_cell.angle_alpha   90.00
_cell.angle_beta   90.00
_cell.angle_gamma   90.00
#
_symmetry.space_group_name_H-M   'P 1'
#
loop_
_entity.id
_entity.type
_entity.pdbx_description
1 polymer ?
#
loop_
_entity_poly.entity_id
_entity_poly.type
_entity_poly.pdbx_seq_one_letter_code
_entity_poly.pdbx_strand_id
1 'polypeptide(L)'
;MMARSLEISIDELGPVSLQSKENIEISSMCSVFAESEVISLIAQNKEIADIAHGIHKAIAGKAMSLLKRVGLNPGYMMTGGVAKNPGVVAVLEEQLGEKLHIYEEPEIIGALGAALYGLEKIL
;
A
#
# COMPACT_ATOMS: atom_id res chain seq x y z
N MET A 1 5.38 -9.71 -7.52
CA MET A 1 4.34 -10.47 -8.22
C MET A 1 3.46 -9.54 -9.06
N MET A 2 2.57 -8.75 -8.52
CA MET A 2 1.62 -7.89 -9.29
C MET A 2 2.29 -6.91 -10.27
N ALA A 3 3.33 -6.19 -9.86
CA ALA A 3 4.07 -5.28 -10.75
C ALA A 3 4.66 -6.03 -11.96
N ARG A 4 5.15 -7.26 -11.73
CA ARG A 4 5.66 -8.11 -12.82
C ARG A 4 4.57 -8.51 -13.80
N SER A 5 3.35 -8.84 -13.32
CA SER A 5 2.22 -9.17 -14.19
C SER A 5 1.75 -7.96 -15.02
N LEU A 6 1.99 -6.74 -14.52
CA LEU A 6 1.72 -5.49 -15.22
C LEU A 6 2.90 -5.02 -16.11
N GLU A 7 4.00 -5.77 -16.13
CA GLU A 7 5.23 -5.42 -16.87
C GLU A 7 5.85 -4.07 -16.49
N ILE A 8 5.68 -3.65 -15.24
CA ILE A 8 6.27 -2.43 -14.68
C ILE A 8 7.14 -2.74 -13.46
N SER A 9 8.03 -1.85 -13.10
CA SER A 9 8.81 -1.97 -11.86
C SER A 9 7.95 -1.71 -10.62
N ILE A 10 8.44 -2.18 -9.47
CA ILE A 10 7.75 -1.94 -8.20
C ILE A 10 7.70 -0.44 -7.86
N ASP A 11 8.71 0.32 -8.26
CA ASP A 11 8.80 1.76 -8.01
C ASP A 11 7.85 2.57 -8.91
N GLU A 12 7.52 2.05 -10.09
CA GLU A 12 6.56 2.67 -11.01
C GLU A 12 5.11 2.42 -10.60
N LEU A 13 4.84 1.35 -9.85
CA LEU A 13 3.48 0.94 -9.50
C LEU A 13 2.69 2.05 -8.78
N GLY A 14 3.35 2.75 -7.85
CA GLY A 14 2.75 3.87 -7.12
C GLY A 14 2.40 5.06 -8.01
N PRO A 15 3.40 5.67 -8.68
CA PRO A 15 3.16 6.80 -9.59
C PRO A 15 2.14 6.51 -10.69
N VAL A 16 2.18 5.30 -11.29
CA VAL A 16 1.23 4.90 -12.33
C VAL A 16 -0.19 4.85 -11.79
N SER A 17 -0.40 4.29 -10.59
CA SER A 17 -1.73 4.18 -9.99
C SER A 17 -2.41 5.53 -9.71
N LEU A 18 -1.62 6.59 -9.51
CA LEU A 18 -2.14 7.94 -9.30
C LEU A 18 -2.75 8.56 -10.58
N GLN A 19 -2.51 7.94 -11.75
CA GLN A 19 -3.08 8.35 -13.03
C GLN A 19 -4.39 7.64 -13.36
N SER A 20 -4.90 6.82 -12.44
CA SER A 20 -6.14 6.07 -12.59
C SER A 20 -7.34 6.98 -12.87
N LYS A 21 -8.20 6.54 -13.77
CA LYS A 21 -9.43 7.24 -14.18
C LYS A 21 -10.68 6.41 -13.91
N GLU A 22 -10.54 5.08 -13.96
CA GLU A 22 -11.63 4.14 -13.74
C GLU A 22 -11.47 3.46 -12.37
N ASN A 23 -12.55 3.35 -11.64
CA ASN A 23 -12.54 2.63 -10.37
C ASN A 23 -12.68 1.12 -10.60
N ILE A 24 -11.57 0.41 -10.57
CA ILE A 24 -11.53 -1.05 -10.60
C ILE A 24 -11.45 -1.60 -9.18
N GLU A 25 -12.27 -2.59 -8.86
CA GLU A 25 -12.21 -3.31 -7.60
C GLU A 25 -11.62 -4.69 -7.81
N ILE A 26 -10.62 -5.03 -6.99
CA ILE A 26 -10.03 -6.35 -6.91
C ILE A 26 -10.57 -7.02 -5.65
N SER A 27 -11.37 -8.06 -5.86
CA SER A 27 -12.15 -8.69 -4.79
C SER A 27 -11.37 -9.71 -3.98
N SER A 28 -10.29 -10.24 -4.52
CA SER A 28 -9.55 -11.34 -3.91
C SER A 28 -8.74 -10.96 -2.69
N MET A 29 -9.03 -11.60 -1.57
CA MET A 29 -8.25 -11.49 -0.34
C MET A 29 -6.95 -12.30 -0.40
N CYS A 30 -6.88 -13.33 -1.24
CA CYS A 30 -5.71 -14.18 -1.45
C CYS A 30 -4.88 -13.65 -2.62
N SER A 31 -3.56 -13.52 -2.41
CA SER A 31 -2.65 -12.99 -3.43
C SER A 31 -2.66 -13.77 -4.75
N VAL A 32 -2.83 -15.09 -4.68
CA VAL A 32 -2.87 -15.96 -5.87
C VAL A 32 -4.11 -15.68 -6.72
N PHE A 33 -5.28 -15.57 -6.09
CA PHE A 33 -6.52 -15.25 -6.80
C PHE A 33 -6.53 -13.82 -7.31
N ALA A 34 -5.94 -12.88 -6.55
CA ALA A 34 -5.79 -11.50 -6.99
C ALA A 34 -4.90 -11.40 -8.25
N GLU A 35 -3.86 -12.22 -8.35
CA GLU A 35 -3.04 -12.29 -9.58
C GLU A 35 -3.84 -12.75 -10.79
N SER A 36 -4.66 -13.78 -10.63
CA SER A 36 -5.54 -14.27 -11.71
C SER A 36 -6.56 -13.20 -12.12
N GLU A 37 -7.08 -12.43 -11.17
CA GLU A 37 -8.00 -11.32 -11.45
C GLU A 37 -7.29 -10.19 -12.21
N VAL A 38 -6.05 -9.84 -11.82
CA VAL A 38 -5.22 -8.87 -12.55
C VAL A 38 -4.96 -9.32 -13.98
N ILE A 39 -4.58 -10.58 -14.19
CA ILE A 39 -4.38 -11.14 -15.54
C ILE A 39 -5.65 -11.05 -16.37
N SER A 40 -6.81 -11.33 -15.78
CA SER A 40 -8.11 -11.21 -16.45
C SER A 40 -8.40 -9.76 -16.86
N LEU A 41 -8.10 -8.79 -16.01
CA LEU A 41 -8.28 -7.36 -16.29
C LEU A 41 -7.36 -6.89 -17.44
N ILE A 42 -6.12 -7.38 -17.47
CA ILE A 42 -5.19 -7.12 -18.58
C ILE A 42 -5.78 -7.70 -19.90
N ALA A 43 -6.29 -8.91 -19.87
CA ALA A 43 -6.94 -9.53 -21.04
C ALA A 43 -8.19 -8.77 -21.53
N GLN A 44 -8.85 -8.03 -20.65
CA GLN A 44 -9.96 -7.13 -20.97
C GLN A 44 -9.51 -5.75 -21.46
N ASN A 45 -8.21 -5.54 -21.68
CA ASN A 45 -7.60 -4.25 -22.07
C ASN A 45 -7.90 -3.10 -21.10
N LYS A 46 -7.99 -3.38 -19.80
CA LYS A 46 -8.07 -2.33 -18.79
C LYS A 46 -6.72 -1.63 -18.66
N GLU A 47 -6.75 -0.33 -18.40
CA GLU A 47 -5.55 0.48 -18.23
C GLU A 47 -4.73 0.03 -17.03
N ILE A 48 -3.41 -0.03 -17.18
CA ILE A 48 -2.49 -0.43 -16.11
C ILE A 48 -2.65 0.46 -14.87
N ALA A 49 -2.88 1.75 -15.08
CA ALA A 49 -3.10 2.70 -13.98
C ALA A 49 -4.32 2.33 -13.13
N ASP A 50 -5.42 1.93 -13.76
CA ASP A 50 -6.65 1.57 -13.09
C ASP A 50 -6.51 0.25 -12.34
N ILE A 51 -5.82 -0.73 -12.93
CA ILE A 51 -5.51 -2.01 -12.27
C ILE A 51 -4.59 -1.78 -11.07
N ALA A 52 -3.53 -0.98 -11.23
CA ALA A 52 -2.60 -0.64 -10.15
C ALA A 52 -3.32 0.06 -8.98
N HIS A 53 -4.22 0.98 -9.28
CA HIS A 53 -5.06 1.63 -8.27
C HIS A 53 -5.96 0.62 -7.54
N GLY A 54 -6.60 -0.28 -8.26
CA GLY A 54 -7.40 -1.37 -7.70
C GLY A 54 -6.60 -2.27 -6.75
N ILE A 55 -5.36 -2.62 -7.11
CA ILE A 55 -4.44 -3.36 -6.24
C ILE A 55 -4.17 -2.57 -4.94
N HIS A 56 -3.89 -1.28 -5.04
CA HIS A 56 -3.63 -0.44 -3.87
C HIS A 56 -4.86 -0.32 -2.97
N LYS A 57 -6.05 -0.20 -3.55
CA LYS A 57 -7.32 -0.21 -2.79
C LYS A 57 -7.52 -1.51 -2.02
N ALA A 58 -7.24 -2.65 -2.64
CA ALA A 58 -7.36 -3.95 -1.99
C ALA A 58 -6.38 -4.08 -0.79
N ILE A 59 -5.14 -3.60 -0.95
CA ILE A 59 -4.13 -3.58 0.12
C ILE A 59 -4.57 -2.63 1.25
N ALA A 60 -4.98 -1.42 0.90
CA ALA A 60 -5.44 -0.43 1.87
C ALA A 60 -6.67 -0.92 2.64
N GLY A 61 -7.61 -1.58 1.98
CA GLY A 61 -8.78 -2.18 2.62
C GLY A 61 -8.42 -3.21 3.70
N LYS A 62 -7.40 -4.04 3.43
CA LYS A 62 -6.87 -4.98 4.45
C LYS A 62 -6.26 -4.25 5.64
N ALA A 63 -5.43 -3.24 5.38
CA ALA A 63 -4.82 -2.43 6.43
C ALA A 63 -5.88 -1.71 7.27
N MET A 64 -6.88 -1.12 6.64
CA MET A 64 -8.00 -0.46 7.32
C MET A 64 -8.81 -1.45 8.18
N SER A 65 -9.03 -2.66 7.69
CA SER A 65 -9.72 -3.69 8.47
C SER A 65 -8.95 -4.04 9.75
N LEU A 66 -7.62 -4.10 9.70
CA LEU A 66 -6.79 -4.34 10.88
C LEU A 66 -6.76 -3.13 11.81
N LEU A 67 -6.62 -1.93 11.28
CA LEU A 67 -6.64 -0.69 12.07
C LEU A 67 -7.96 -0.53 12.85
N LYS A 68 -9.08 -0.81 12.21
CA LYS A 68 -10.40 -0.75 12.88
C LYS A 68 -10.52 -1.70 14.07
N ARG A 69 -9.82 -2.82 14.07
CA ARG A 69 -9.81 -3.76 15.21
C ARG A 69 -9.05 -3.21 16.42
N VAL A 70 -8.00 -2.43 16.16
CA VAL A 70 -7.20 -1.78 17.22
C VAL A 70 -7.87 -0.51 17.73
N GLY A 71 -8.67 0.12 16.90
CA GLY A 71 -9.30 1.41 17.14
C GLY A 71 -8.64 2.52 16.32
N LEU A 72 -9.46 3.36 15.74
CA LEU A 72 -9.00 4.50 14.95
C LEU A 72 -8.73 5.69 15.86
N ASN A 73 -7.48 6.03 16.03
CA ASN A 73 -7.05 7.22 16.76
C ASN A 73 -6.21 8.10 15.82
N PRO A 74 -6.52 9.40 15.69
CA PRO A 74 -5.77 10.33 14.84
C PRO A 74 -4.28 10.37 15.17
N GLY A 75 -3.46 10.73 14.16
CA GLY A 75 -2.02 10.74 14.28
C GLY A 75 -1.39 9.43 13.80
N TYR A 76 -1.79 8.97 12.62
CA TYR A 76 -1.29 7.73 12.03
C TYR A 76 0.11 7.91 11.45
N MET A 77 0.97 6.93 11.70
CA MET A 77 2.31 6.84 11.13
C MET A 77 2.42 5.57 10.27
N MET A 78 3.06 5.70 9.12
CA MET A 78 3.37 4.56 8.25
C MET A 78 4.88 4.36 8.16
N THR A 79 5.33 3.13 8.34
CA THR A 79 6.73 2.72 8.28
C THR A 79 6.90 1.53 7.32
N GLY A 80 8.16 1.23 6.98
CA GLY A 80 8.49 0.14 6.05
C GLY A 80 8.52 0.58 4.59
N GLY A 81 8.97 -0.31 3.71
CA GLY A 81 9.19 -0.01 2.29
C GLY A 81 7.94 0.43 1.53
N VAL A 82 6.77 -0.07 1.92
CA VAL A 82 5.49 0.30 1.29
C VAL A 82 5.13 1.76 1.50
N ALA A 83 5.65 2.40 2.57
CA ALA A 83 5.47 3.84 2.81
C ALA A 83 6.12 4.72 1.72
N LYS A 84 7.01 4.16 0.90
CA LYS A 84 7.58 4.84 -0.28
C LYS A 84 6.67 4.78 -1.51
N ASN A 85 5.59 4.01 -1.47
CA ASN A 85 4.65 3.90 -2.58
C ASN A 85 3.56 4.98 -2.45
N PRO A 86 3.60 6.05 -3.28
CA PRO A 86 2.67 7.15 -3.17
C PRO A 86 1.22 6.75 -3.47
N GLY A 87 1.01 5.71 -4.26
CA GLY A 87 -0.34 5.21 -4.58
C GLY A 87 -1.01 4.55 -3.37
N VAL A 88 -0.28 3.71 -2.63
CA VAL A 88 -0.80 3.10 -1.39
C VAL A 88 -1.05 4.16 -0.32
N VAL A 89 -0.10 5.09 -0.17
CA VAL A 89 -0.23 6.21 0.79
C VAL A 89 -1.49 7.03 0.48
N ALA A 90 -1.68 7.43 -0.78
CA ALA A 90 -2.84 8.23 -1.18
C ALA A 90 -4.17 7.53 -0.86
N VAL A 91 -4.29 6.23 -1.17
CA VAL A 91 -5.52 5.47 -0.89
C VAL A 91 -5.77 5.32 0.61
N LEU A 92 -4.71 5.09 1.40
CA LEU A 92 -4.84 5.01 2.86
C LEU A 92 -5.26 6.35 3.47
N GLU A 93 -4.64 7.45 3.04
CA GLU A 93 -5.01 8.80 3.49
C GLU A 93 -6.46 9.16 3.16
N GLU A 94 -6.91 8.79 1.96
CA GLU A 94 -8.30 8.97 1.56
C GLU A 94 -9.27 8.20 2.48
N GLN A 95 -8.96 6.93 2.78
CA GLN A 95 -9.80 6.10 3.64
C GLN A 95 -9.76 6.51 5.12
N LEU A 96 -8.64 7.06 5.59
CA LEU A 96 -8.49 7.58 6.95
C LEU A 96 -9.08 8.97 7.12
N GLY A 97 -9.18 9.75 6.04
CA GLY A 97 -9.54 11.17 6.06
C GLY A 97 -8.46 12.05 6.69
N GLU A 98 -7.22 11.58 6.75
CA GLU A 98 -6.09 12.23 7.40
C GLU A 98 -4.77 11.89 6.71
N LYS A 99 -3.81 12.81 6.77
CA LYS A 99 -2.46 12.57 6.26
C LYS A 99 -1.68 11.62 7.15
N LEU A 100 -0.90 10.74 6.51
CA LEU A 100 0.03 9.84 7.19
C LEU A 100 1.34 10.54 7.51
N HIS A 101 1.86 10.34 8.72
CA HIS A 101 3.21 10.70 9.07
C HIS A 101 4.19 9.66 8.52
N ILE A 102 5.06 10.07 7.62
CA ILE A 102 6.07 9.20 7.00
C ILE A 102 7.44 9.86 7.18
N TYR A 103 8.36 9.14 7.81
CA TYR A 103 9.74 9.58 7.97
C TYR A 103 10.51 9.44 6.65
N GLU A 104 11.57 10.24 6.44
CA GLU A 104 12.38 10.23 5.20
C GLU A 104 12.88 8.83 4.83
N GLU A 105 13.30 8.05 5.83
CA GLU A 105 13.79 6.69 5.66
C GLU A 105 12.84 5.68 6.36
N PRO A 106 11.62 5.45 5.81
CA PRO A 106 10.61 4.68 6.50
C PRO A 106 10.99 3.21 6.69
N GLU A 107 11.93 2.70 5.91
CA GLU A 107 12.39 1.31 5.96
C GLU A 107 13.20 0.99 7.20
N ILE A 108 13.91 1.98 7.76
CA ILE A 108 14.80 1.77 8.92
C ILE A 108 14.13 2.01 10.27
N ILE A 109 12.89 2.48 10.29
CA ILE A 109 12.22 2.89 11.54
C ILE A 109 12.13 1.74 12.54
N GLY A 110 11.85 0.52 12.07
CA GLY A 110 11.86 -0.67 12.93
C GLY A 110 13.22 -0.92 13.57
N ALA A 111 14.30 -0.85 12.79
CA ALA A 111 15.66 -1.03 13.28
C ALA A 111 16.07 0.11 14.24
N LEU A 112 15.71 1.35 13.92
CA LEU A 112 15.96 2.50 14.78
C LEU A 112 15.24 2.35 16.12
N GLY A 113 13.98 1.98 16.11
CA GLY A 113 13.19 1.74 17.33
C GLY A 113 13.79 0.62 18.19
N ALA A 114 14.21 -0.47 17.57
CA ALA A 114 14.88 -1.57 18.27
C ALA A 114 16.22 -1.12 18.91
N ALA A 115 17.00 -0.32 18.17
CA ALA A 115 18.26 0.22 18.70
C ALA A 115 18.04 1.17 19.89
N LEU A 116 17.06 2.06 19.80
CA LEU A 116 16.70 2.96 20.89
C LEU A 116 16.21 2.20 22.13
N TYR A 117 15.33 1.21 21.92
CA TYR A 117 14.86 0.38 23.01
C TYR A 117 16.00 -0.41 23.69
N GLY A 118 16.91 -0.96 22.89
CA GLY A 118 18.11 -1.64 23.41
C GLY A 118 18.99 -0.71 24.22
N LEU A 119 19.21 0.52 23.74
CA LEU A 119 19.99 1.53 24.44
C LEU A 119 19.39 1.90 25.81
N GLU A 120 18.07 2.10 25.87
CA GLU A 120 17.36 2.34 27.13
C GLU A 120 17.51 1.20 28.15
N LYS A 121 17.60 -0.04 27.67
CA LYS A 121 17.75 -1.22 28.54
C LYS A 121 19.18 -1.41 29.06
N ILE A 122 20.16 -0.93 28.32
CA ILE A 122 21.58 -1.01 28.71
C ILE A 122 21.97 0.12 29.66
N LEU A 123 21.42 1.29 29.44
CA LEU A 123 21.62 2.47 30.28
C LEU A 123 20.69 2.45 31.51
#